data_a497cff853c4f89820bb434f26e8f0a5
#
_entry.id   a497cff853c4f89820bb434f26e8f0a5
#
_cell.length_a   1.000
_cell.length_b   1.000
_cell.length_c   1.000
_cell.angle_alpha   90.00
_cell.angle_beta   90.00
_cell.angle_gamma   90.00
#
_symmetry.space_group_name_H-M   'P 1'
#
loop_
_entity.id
_entity.type
_entity.pdbx_description
1 polymer ?
#
loop_
_entity_poly.entity_id
_entity_poly.type
_entity_poly.pdbx_seq_one_letter_code
_entity_poly.pdbx_strand_id
1 'polypeptide(L)'
;RKSLQNTIDITMVITNYKIGERIVKEELNNKARAEYGKELIRNLSDVLTKEFGRGYSVSSLYQIKQFYLFYREKYNIGDEDDIFQMASGKFKLGWSTYLFLMRIENDDERKFYEIETLNSNWTLPELKRQYDTGLYLRLSLSRDKDEIKKLSQEGQIIKNPKDLILDPYVLEFLGLPEFSNYSETELETHIINKLEHFLLELG
;
A
#
# COMPACT_ATOMS: atom_id res chain seq x y z
N ARG A 1 21.77 -6.67 4.74
CA ARG A 1 21.40 -5.31 4.32
C ARG A 1 19.88 -5.12 4.21
N LYS A 2 19.13 -6.03 3.52
CA LYS A 2 17.63 -5.94 3.43
C LYS A 2 16.95 -5.96 4.81
N SER A 3 17.40 -6.79 5.74
CA SER A 3 16.83 -6.90 7.09
C SER A 3 16.97 -5.58 7.89
N LEU A 4 18.12 -4.93 7.82
CA LEU A 4 18.35 -3.62 8.48
C LEU A 4 17.48 -2.52 7.87
N GLN A 5 17.34 -2.49 6.54
CA GLN A 5 16.48 -1.52 5.85
C GLN A 5 15.02 -1.67 6.30
N ASN A 6 14.50 -2.88 6.32
CA ASN A 6 13.13 -3.14 6.78
C ASN A 6 12.93 -2.70 8.24
N THR A 7 13.91 -2.91 9.11
CA THR A 7 13.81 -2.46 10.52
C THR A 7 13.74 -0.94 10.64
N ILE A 8 14.55 -0.22 9.86
CA ILE A 8 14.55 1.25 9.82
C ILE A 8 13.20 1.75 9.29
N ASP A 9 12.71 1.17 8.21
CA ASP A 9 11.43 1.56 7.59
C ASP A 9 10.25 1.35 8.55
N ILE A 10 10.20 0.23 9.26
CA ILE A 10 9.17 -0.07 10.26
C ILE A 10 9.28 0.90 11.45
N THR A 11 10.50 1.17 11.95
CA THR A 11 10.72 2.13 13.03
C THR A 11 10.21 3.52 12.66
N MET A 12 10.44 3.96 11.41
CA MET A 12 9.92 5.23 10.91
C MET A 12 8.39 5.25 10.90
N VAL A 13 7.73 4.17 10.47
CA VAL A 13 6.27 4.06 10.47
C VAL A 13 5.71 4.15 11.89
N ILE A 14 6.31 3.45 12.85
CA ILE A 14 5.91 3.50 14.26
C ILE A 14 6.12 4.91 14.84
N THR A 15 7.24 5.56 14.53
CA THR A 15 7.51 6.93 14.95
C THR A 15 6.46 7.89 14.41
N ASN A 16 6.13 7.80 13.13
CA ASN A 16 5.10 8.60 12.51
C ASN A 16 3.72 8.35 13.13
N TYR A 17 3.40 7.10 13.45
CA TYR A 17 2.16 6.76 14.14
C TYR A 17 2.07 7.45 15.51
N LYS A 18 3.15 7.44 16.30
CA LYS A 18 3.22 8.12 17.60
C LYS A 18 3.12 9.65 17.49
N ILE A 19 3.75 10.23 16.48
CA ILE A 19 3.63 11.67 16.21
C ILE A 19 2.16 12.00 15.88
N GLY A 20 1.51 11.22 15.05
CA GLY A 20 0.09 11.38 14.70
C GLY A 20 -0.82 11.26 15.92
N GLU A 21 -0.57 10.28 16.77
CA GLU A 21 -1.27 10.10 18.04
C GLU A 21 -1.15 11.36 18.91
N ARG A 22 0.06 11.87 19.08
CA ARG A 22 0.30 13.05 19.90
C ARG A 22 -0.40 14.29 19.35
N ILE A 23 -0.37 14.50 18.04
CA ILE A 23 -1.08 15.59 17.39
C ILE A 23 -2.57 15.51 17.71
N VAL A 24 -3.19 14.34 17.53
CA VAL A 24 -4.64 14.15 17.77
C VAL A 24 -4.99 14.36 19.25
N LYS A 25 -4.21 13.82 20.17
CA LYS A 25 -4.42 14.01 21.62
C LYS A 25 -4.34 15.50 22.02
N GLU A 26 -3.38 16.24 21.50
CA GLU A 26 -3.24 17.67 21.79
C GLU A 26 -4.41 18.49 21.18
N GLU A 27 -4.86 18.15 19.98
CA GLU A 27 -6.05 18.78 19.39
C GLU A 27 -7.32 18.50 20.19
N LEU A 28 -7.48 17.28 20.71
CA LEU A 28 -8.64 16.89 21.51
C LEU A 28 -8.66 17.62 22.88
N ASN A 29 -7.50 17.77 23.49
CA ASN A 29 -7.37 18.47 24.78
C ASN A 29 -7.68 19.97 24.65
N ASN A 30 -7.50 20.55 23.47
CA ASN A 30 -7.67 21.99 23.21
C ASN A 30 -8.85 22.31 22.29
N LYS A 31 -9.95 21.54 22.38
CA LYS A 31 -11.16 21.59 21.52
C LYS A 31 -11.80 23.00 21.35
N ALA A 32 -11.40 24.01 22.09
CA ALA A 32 -12.05 25.30 22.09
C ALA A 32 -11.79 26.16 20.83
N ARG A 33 -10.82 25.84 19.98
CA ARG A 33 -10.47 26.67 18.79
C ARG A 33 -9.98 25.80 17.62
N ALA A 34 -10.72 25.78 16.51
CA ALA A 34 -10.30 25.16 15.25
C ALA A 34 -8.99 25.79 14.67
N GLU A 35 -8.69 27.05 14.99
CA GLU A 35 -7.43 27.71 14.67
C GLU A 35 -6.24 27.13 15.41
N TYR A 36 -6.43 26.68 16.66
CA TYR A 36 -5.36 26.10 17.48
C TYR A 36 -4.72 24.86 16.81
N GLY A 37 -5.52 23.98 16.22
CA GLY A 37 -5.00 22.81 15.54
C GLY A 37 -4.11 23.13 14.33
N LYS A 38 -4.43 24.20 13.59
CA LYS A 38 -3.60 24.64 12.46
C LYS A 38 -2.31 25.29 12.93
N GLU A 39 -2.37 26.07 14.00
CA GLU A 39 -1.21 26.71 14.60
C GLU A 39 -0.28 25.67 15.25
N LEU A 40 -0.84 24.68 15.96
CA LEU A 40 -0.10 23.57 16.53
C LEU A 40 0.72 22.82 15.47
N ILE A 41 0.10 22.46 14.33
CA ILE A 41 0.80 21.74 13.26
C ILE A 41 1.88 22.62 12.61
N ARG A 42 1.65 23.93 12.44
CA ARG A 42 2.68 24.84 11.92
C ARG A 42 3.88 24.94 12.86
N ASN A 43 3.64 25.22 14.14
CA ASN A 43 4.70 25.32 15.14
C ASN A 43 5.48 24.00 15.27
N LEU A 44 4.79 22.87 15.25
CA LEU A 44 5.41 21.55 15.27
C LEU A 44 6.27 21.31 14.02
N SER A 45 5.77 21.71 12.84
CA SER A 45 6.53 21.63 11.59
C SER A 45 7.83 22.42 11.65
N ASP A 46 7.79 23.65 12.15
CA ASP A 46 8.96 24.51 12.26
C ASP A 46 10.01 23.92 13.20
N VAL A 47 9.59 23.42 14.37
CA VAL A 47 10.48 22.79 15.34
C VAL A 47 11.09 21.51 14.78
N LEU A 48 10.28 20.59 14.30
CA LEU A 48 10.76 19.30 13.78
C LEU A 48 11.58 19.44 12.51
N THR A 49 11.24 20.38 11.63
CA THR A 49 12.04 20.63 10.42
C THR A 49 13.40 21.21 10.75
N LYS A 50 13.49 22.07 11.76
CA LYS A 50 14.75 22.64 12.23
C LYS A 50 15.65 21.57 12.86
N GLU A 51 15.07 20.63 13.59
CA GLU A 51 15.79 19.63 14.37
C GLU A 51 16.12 18.37 13.57
N PHE A 52 15.19 17.89 12.73
CA PHE A 52 15.27 16.61 12.01
C PHE A 52 15.27 16.74 10.48
N GLY A 53 15.11 17.93 9.93
CA GLY A 53 15.16 18.20 8.51
C GLY A 53 13.81 18.10 7.79
N ARG A 54 13.85 17.99 6.44
CA ARG A 54 12.70 18.23 5.53
C ARG A 54 11.52 17.26 5.65
N GLY A 55 11.63 16.18 6.39
CA GLY A 55 10.58 15.14 6.50
C GLY A 55 9.29 15.57 7.22
N TYR A 56 9.29 16.69 7.93
CA TYR A 56 8.23 17.13 8.83
C TYR A 56 7.53 18.42 8.39
N SER A 57 7.35 18.62 7.09
CA SER A 57 6.56 19.74 6.58
C SER A 57 5.12 19.69 7.10
N VAL A 58 4.41 20.81 7.07
CA VAL A 58 2.98 20.90 7.44
C VAL A 58 2.17 19.83 6.71
N SER A 59 2.40 19.65 5.40
CA SER A 59 1.72 18.61 4.61
C SER A 59 2.04 17.20 5.10
N SER A 60 3.32 16.92 5.43
CA SER A 60 3.73 15.62 5.98
C SER A 60 3.08 15.35 7.34
N LEU A 61 2.98 16.35 8.21
CA LEU A 61 2.33 16.20 9.52
C LEU A 61 0.82 15.94 9.39
N TYR A 62 0.15 16.53 8.40
CA TYR A 62 -1.24 16.16 8.10
C TYR A 62 -1.36 14.72 7.62
N GLN A 63 -0.46 14.24 6.77
CA GLN A 63 -0.44 12.83 6.33
C GLN A 63 -0.17 11.88 7.51
N ILE A 64 0.74 12.25 8.40
CA ILE A 64 1.05 11.52 9.64
C ILE A 64 -0.19 11.45 10.56
N LYS A 65 -0.91 12.56 10.73
CA LYS A 65 -2.16 12.59 11.48
C LYS A 65 -3.23 11.70 10.87
N GLN A 66 -3.43 11.78 9.55
CA GLN A 66 -4.38 10.92 8.84
C GLN A 66 -4.01 9.45 8.96
N PHE A 67 -2.72 9.12 8.86
CA PHE A 67 -2.22 7.76 9.04
C PHE A 67 -2.58 7.20 10.42
N TYR A 68 -2.38 7.96 11.48
CA TYR A 68 -2.77 7.56 12.83
C TYR A 68 -4.26 7.29 12.94
N LEU A 69 -5.10 8.24 12.50
CA LEU A 69 -6.56 8.09 12.58
C LEU A 69 -7.05 6.86 11.83
N PHE A 70 -6.51 6.64 10.62
CA PHE A 70 -6.89 5.52 9.76
C PHE A 70 -6.49 4.17 10.36
N TYR A 71 -5.24 4.00 10.75
CA TYR A 71 -4.74 2.71 11.23
C TYR A 71 -5.09 2.43 12.69
N ARG A 72 -5.37 3.44 13.51
CA ARG A 72 -5.95 3.28 14.84
C ARG A 72 -7.28 2.56 14.76
N GLU A 73 -8.18 3.01 13.90
CA GLU A 73 -9.48 2.40 13.68
C GLU A 73 -9.34 0.98 13.10
N LYS A 74 -8.56 0.82 12.04
CA LYS A 74 -8.34 -0.45 11.37
C LYS A 74 -7.80 -1.55 12.29
N TYR A 75 -6.85 -1.21 13.14
CA TYR A 75 -6.18 -2.19 14.01
C TYR A 75 -6.75 -2.24 15.43
N ASN A 76 -7.75 -1.42 15.72
CA ASN A 76 -8.35 -1.28 17.05
C ASN A 76 -7.27 -1.09 18.15
N ILE A 77 -6.34 -0.17 17.91
CA ILE A 77 -5.25 0.13 18.83
C ILE A 77 -5.79 1.06 19.91
N GLY A 78 -5.85 0.57 21.17
CA GLY A 78 -6.27 1.36 22.34
C GLY A 78 -5.24 2.41 22.74
N ASP A 79 -5.67 3.40 23.53
CA ASP A 79 -4.81 4.49 24.01
C ASP A 79 -3.79 4.05 25.08
N GLU A 80 -4.01 2.90 25.73
CA GLU A 80 -3.19 2.37 26.83
C GLU A 80 -2.22 1.25 26.39
N ASP A 81 -2.34 0.80 25.17
CA ASP A 81 -1.49 -0.28 24.64
C ASP A 81 -0.04 0.20 24.47
N ASP A 82 0.92 -0.68 24.75
CA ASP A 82 2.31 -0.42 24.37
C ASP A 82 2.43 -0.43 22.85
N ILE A 83 2.25 0.76 22.28
CA ILE A 83 2.23 1.01 20.84
C ILE A 83 3.45 0.42 20.15
N PHE A 84 4.59 0.32 20.85
CA PHE A 84 5.80 -0.22 20.25
C PHE A 84 5.73 -1.71 20.02
N GLN A 85 5.19 -2.49 20.95
CA GLN A 85 5.03 -3.92 20.80
C GLN A 85 3.90 -4.27 19.82
N MET A 86 2.76 -3.59 19.91
CA MET A 86 1.63 -3.85 19.01
C MET A 86 1.88 -3.36 17.58
N ALA A 87 2.48 -2.18 17.41
CA ALA A 87 2.75 -1.61 16.09
C ALA A 87 3.84 -2.39 15.34
N SER A 88 4.87 -2.89 16.03
CA SER A 88 5.92 -3.72 15.39
C SER A 88 5.38 -5.02 14.80
N GLY A 89 4.31 -5.59 15.37
CA GLY A 89 3.63 -6.77 14.85
C GLY A 89 2.65 -6.48 13.70
N LYS A 90 2.08 -5.27 13.66
CA LYS A 90 1.03 -4.88 12.70
C LYS A 90 1.56 -4.14 11.48
N PHE A 91 2.54 -3.26 11.65
CA PHE A 91 3.16 -2.53 10.56
C PHE A 91 4.33 -3.32 9.97
N LYS A 92 4.19 -3.76 8.72
CA LYS A 92 5.18 -4.59 8.00
C LYS A 92 5.71 -3.96 6.73
N LEU A 93 5.13 -2.84 6.30
CA LEU A 93 5.48 -2.12 5.08
C LEU A 93 6.15 -0.78 5.41
N GLY A 94 6.85 -0.22 4.44
CA GLY A 94 7.50 1.09 4.59
C GLY A 94 6.50 2.25 4.54
N TRP A 95 6.92 3.42 5.05
CA TRP A 95 6.10 4.62 5.15
C TRP A 95 5.46 5.05 3.81
N SER A 96 6.27 5.10 2.75
CA SER A 96 5.79 5.51 1.43
C SER A 96 4.72 4.57 0.86
N THR A 97 4.81 3.28 1.18
CA THR A 97 3.83 2.28 0.80
C THR A 97 2.51 2.51 1.52
N TYR A 98 2.54 2.77 2.83
CA TYR A 98 1.33 3.09 3.59
C TYR A 98 0.67 4.39 3.12
N LEU A 99 1.45 5.43 2.79
CA LEU A 99 0.92 6.66 2.22
C LEU A 99 0.21 6.44 0.88
N PHE A 100 0.71 5.51 0.08
CA PHE A 100 0.05 5.14 -1.18
C PHE A 100 -1.25 4.37 -0.90
N LEU A 101 -1.20 3.34 -0.05
CA LEU A 101 -2.36 2.51 0.30
C LEU A 101 -3.52 3.33 0.88
N MET A 102 -3.23 4.35 1.69
CA MET A 102 -4.27 5.24 2.24
C MET A 102 -5.03 6.06 1.19
N ARG A 103 -4.53 6.19 -0.04
CA ARG A 103 -5.22 6.88 -1.14
C ARG A 103 -6.27 6.01 -1.81
N ILE A 104 -6.23 4.70 -1.60
CA ILE A 104 -7.19 3.75 -2.14
C ILE A 104 -8.46 3.84 -1.29
N GLU A 105 -9.55 4.32 -1.88
CA GLU A 105 -10.81 4.56 -1.16
C GLU A 105 -11.53 3.26 -0.80
N ASN A 106 -11.54 2.29 -1.73
CA ASN A 106 -12.16 0.98 -1.50
C ASN A 106 -11.35 0.17 -0.48
N ASP A 107 -11.99 -0.19 0.64
CA ASP A 107 -11.33 -0.90 1.76
C ASP A 107 -10.88 -2.32 1.37
N ASP A 108 -11.67 -3.03 0.57
CA ASP A 108 -11.33 -4.39 0.14
C ASP A 108 -10.18 -4.39 -0.87
N GLU A 109 -10.19 -3.45 -1.81
CA GLU A 109 -9.09 -3.23 -2.75
C GLU A 109 -7.79 -2.86 -2.02
N ARG A 110 -7.87 -1.95 -1.07
CA ARG A 110 -6.71 -1.55 -0.26
C ARG A 110 -6.13 -2.70 0.54
N LYS A 111 -6.98 -3.51 1.19
CA LYS A 111 -6.57 -4.71 1.91
C LYS A 111 -5.88 -5.71 0.99
N PHE A 112 -6.44 -5.94 -0.19
CA PHE A 112 -5.84 -6.78 -1.21
C PHE A 112 -4.42 -6.33 -1.57
N TYR A 113 -4.23 -5.05 -1.93
CA TYR A 113 -2.91 -4.53 -2.28
C TYR A 113 -1.92 -4.54 -1.11
N GLU A 114 -2.39 -4.35 0.13
CA GLU A 114 -1.54 -4.47 1.33
C GLU A 114 -1.03 -5.90 1.51
N ILE A 115 -1.90 -6.90 1.36
CA ILE A 115 -1.56 -8.33 1.47
C ILE A 115 -0.64 -8.77 0.33
N GLU A 116 -0.96 -8.41 -0.90
CA GLU A 116 -0.14 -8.75 -2.07
C GLU A 116 1.25 -8.11 -2.00
N THR A 117 1.34 -6.86 -1.54
CA THR A 117 2.63 -6.20 -1.35
C THR A 117 3.50 -6.95 -0.34
N LEU A 118 2.89 -7.48 0.72
CA LEU A 118 3.60 -8.29 1.73
C LEU A 118 4.01 -9.66 1.20
N ASN A 119 3.08 -10.38 0.57
CA ASN A 119 3.30 -11.75 0.11
C ASN A 119 4.31 -11.82 -1.04
N SER A 120 4.22 -10.89 -1.97
CA SER A 120 5.07 -10.83 -3.16
C SER A 120 6.31 -9.93 -2.97
N ASN A 121 6.47 -9.31 -1.79
CA ASN A 121 7.56 -8.37 -1.48
C ASN A 121 7.68 -7.24 -2.51
N TRP A 122 6.56 -6.70 -2.96
CA TRP A 122 6.57 -5.60 -3.93
C TRP A 122 7.24 -4.36 -3.37
N THR A 123 8.03 -3.74 -4.21
CA THR A 123 8.50 -2.37 -4.00
C THR A 123 7.36 -1.38 -4.27
N LEU A 124 7.50 -0.12 -3.82
CA LEU A 124 6.49 0.90 -4.08
C LEU A 124 6.23 1.13 -5.60
N PRO A 125 7.22 1.15 -6.50
CA PRO A 125 6.97 1.21 -7.94
C PRO A 125 6.17 0.00 -8.48
N GLU A 126 6.45 -1.21 -8.00
CA GLU A 126 5.70 -2.42 -8.38
C GLU A 126 4.26 -2.36 -7.89
N LEU A 127 4.03 -1.99 -6.62
CA LEU A 127 2.68 -1.77 -6.09
C LEU A 127 1.90 -0.77 -6.93
N LYS A 128 2.49 0.39 -7.25
CA LYS A 128 1.84 1.40 -8.09
C LYS A 128 1.49 0.86 -9.47
N ARG A 129 2.40 0.14 -10.10
CA ARG A 129 2.16 -0.48 -11.40
C ARG A 129 0.98 -1.45 -11.34
N GLN A 130 0.93 -2.34 -10.33
CA GLN A 130 -0.17 -3.29 -10.16
C GLN A 130 -1.51 -2.60 -9.90
N TYR A 131 -1.49 -1.49 -9.15
CA TYR A 131 -2.68 -0.67 -8.94
C TYR A 131 -3.12 0.03 -10.23
N ASP A 132 -2.20 0.66 -10.95
CA ASP A 132 -2.48 1.40 -12.18
C ASP A 132 -3.00 0.47 -13.30
N THR A 133 -2.56 -0.80 -13.32
CA THR A 133 -3.06 -1.82 -14.24
C THR A 133 -4.36 -2.48 -13.77
N GLY A 134 -4.92 -2.06 -12.64
CA GLY A 134 -6.23 -2.53 -12.15
C GLY A 134 -6.25 -4.00 -11.74
N LEU A 135 -5.17 -4.53 -11.17
CA LEU A 135 -5.06 -5.94 -10.79
C LEU A 135 -6.26 -6.43 -9.96
N TYR A 136 -6.64 -5.70 -8.91
CA TYR A 136 -7.78 -6.07 -8.06
C TYR A 136 -9.08 -6.15 -8.87
N LEU A 137 -9.33 -5.16 -9.72
CA LEU A 137 -10.53 -5.12 -10.56
C LEU A 137 -10.59 -6.31 -11.53
N ARG A 138 -9.48 -6.61 -12.21
CA ARG A 138 -9.38 -7.76 -13.12
C ARG A 138 -9.68 -9.09 -12.43
N LEU A 139 -9.07 -9.30 -11.25
CA LEU A 139 -9.31 -10.50 -10.46
C LEU A 139 -10.75 -10.58 -9.91
N SER A 140 -11.36 -9.43 -9.63
CA SER A 140 -12.73 -9.35 -9.13
C SER A 140 -13.77 -9.64 -10.20
N LEU A 141 -13.53 -9.25 -11.46
CA LEU A 141 -14.45 -9.47 -12.58
C LEU A 141 -14.66 -10.94 -12.93
N SER A 142 -13.70 -11.80 -12.60
CA SER A 142 -13.75 -13.25 -12.88
C SER A 142 -14.30 -14.08 -11.72
N ARG A 143 -14.75 -13.46 -10.62
CA ARG A 143 -15.09 -14.14 -9.35
C ARG A 143 -16.46 -13.74 -8.83
N ASP A 144 -17.04 -14.60 -8.01
CA ASP A 144 -18.26 -14.28 -7.26
C ASP A 144 -17.96 -13.42 -6.02
N LYS A 145 -19.02 -12.92 -5.37
CA LYS A 145 -18.88 -12.01 -4.21
C LYS A 145 -18.10 -12.61 -3.04
N ASP A 146 -18.23 -13.91 -2.80
CA ASP A 146 -17.55 -14.58 -1.68
C ASP A 146 -16.07 -14.78 -1.99
N GLU A 147 -15.73 -15.06 -3.24
CA GLU A 147 -14.36 -15.14 -3.72
C GLU A 147 -13.66 -13.79 -3.74
N ILE A 148 -14.38 -12.70 -4.09
CA ILE A 148 -13.85 -11.32 -3.99
C ILE A 148 -13.50 -10.98 -2.54
N LYS A 149 -14.37 -11.38 -1.59
CA LYS A 149 -14.10 -11.15 -0.17
C LYS A 149 -12.90 -11.95 0.34
N LYS A 150 -12.71 -13.18 -0.13
CA LYS A 150 -11.50 -13.96 0.15
C LYS A 150 -10.25 -13.32 -0.46
N LEU A 151 -10.34 -12.79 -1.66
CA LEU A 151 -9.24 -12.07 -2.32
C LEU A 151 -8.76 -10.88 -1.46
N SER A 152 -9.67 -10.14 -0.84
CA SER A 152 -9.33 -9.03 0.06
C SER A 152 -8.78 -9.45 1.43
N GLN A 153 -8.98 -10.70 1.83
CA GLN A 153 -8.55 -11.25 3.13
C GLN A 153 -7.26 -12.08 3.04
N GLU A 154 -7.08 -12.82 1.96
CA GLU A 154 -6.03 -13.81 1.80
C GLU A 154 -5.04 -13.46 0.67
N GLY A 155 -5.38 -12.47 -0.17
CA GLY A 155 -4.63 -12.15 -1.37
C GLY A 155 -4.89 -13.15 -2.52
N GLN A 156 -4.04 -13.13 -3.52
CA GLN A 156 -4.13 -14.02 -4.66
C GLN A 156 -3.64 -15.43 -4.30
N ILE A 157 -4.55 -16.41 -4.24
CA ILE A 157 -4.20 -17.81 -4.02
C ILE A 157 -4.13 -18.50 -5.37
N ILE A 158 -2.92 -18.85 -5.80
CA ILE A 158 -2.66 -19.62 -7.00
C ILE A 158 -2.88 -21.09 -6.66
N LYS A 159 -4.04 -21.66 -7.07
CA LYS A 159 -4.38 -23.08 -6.85
C LYS A 159 -4.11 -23.95 -8.06
N ASN A 160 -4.17 -23.38 -9.25
CA ASN A 160 -4.05 -24.12 -10.51
C ASN A 160 -3.05 -23.45 -11.46
N PRO A 161 -2.41 -24.20 -12.37
CA PRO A 161 -1.58 -23.62 -13.43
C PRO A 161 -2.31 -22.58 -14.30
N LYS A 162 -3.64 -22.69 -14.43
CA LYS A 162 -4.47 -21.70 -15.13
C LYS A 162 -4.50 -20.34 -14.43
N ASP A 163 -4.37 -20.30 -13.11
CA ASP A 163 -4.32 -19.06 -12.33
C ASP A 163 -3.03 -18.28 -12.61
N LEU A 164 -1.95 -18.99 -13.00
CA LEU A 164 -0.68 -18.40 -13.46
C LEU A 164 -0.79 -17.78 -14.86
N ILE A 165 -1.62 -18.37 -15.75
CA ILE A 165 -1.83 -17.83 -17.10
C ILE A 165 -2.67 -16.55 -17.05
N LEU A 166 -3.50 -16.41 -16.03
CA LEU A 166 -4.25 -15.18 -15.72
C LEU A 166 -3.41 -14.20 -14.91
N ASP A 167 -2.13 -14.52 -14.64
CA ASP A 167 -1.23 -13.60 -13.97
C ASP A 167 -1.10 -12.32 -14.82
N PRO A 168 -1.46 -11.18 -14.25
CA PRO A 168 -1.41 -9.89 -14.96
C PRO A 168 -0.03 -9.57 -15.53
N TYR A 169 1.04 -10.12 -14.98
CA TYR A 169 2.38 -10.00 -15.54
C TYR A 169 2.49 -10.56 -16.96
N VAL A 170 1.87 -11.70 -17.23
CA VAL A 170 1.90 -12.34 -18.57
C VAL A 170 1.07 -11.52 -19.56
N LEU A 171 -0.14 -11.11 -19.17
CA LEU A 171 -1.01 -10.31 -20.03
C LEU A 171 -0.47 -8.91 -20.29
N GLU A 172 0.09 -8.26 -19.29
CA GLU A 172 0.74 -6.95 -19.41
C GLU A 172 1.99 -7.02 -20.30
N PHE A 173 2.83 -8.02 -20.12
CA PHE A 173 4.00 -8.27 -20.97
C PHE A 173 3.61 -8.51 -22.43
N LEU A 174 2.51 -9.25 -22.67
CA LEU A 174 1.99 -9.54 -24.01
C LEU A 174 1.28 -8.33 -24.64
N GLY A 175 0.89 -7.32 -23.85
CA GLY A 175 0.13 -6.17 -24.32
C GLY A 175 -1.25 -6.55 -24.88
N LEU A 176 -1.86 -7.61 -24.36
CA LEU A 176 -3.16 -8.11 -24.79
C LEU A 176 -4.29 -7.26 -24.17
N PRO A 177 -5.40 -6.99 -24.88
CA PRO A 177 -6.57 -6.34 -24.32
C PRO A 177 -7.18 -7.16 -23.18
N GLU A 178 -7.52 -6.51 -22.06
CA GLU A 178 -7.91 -7.13 -20.79
C GLU A 178 -9.21 -7.97 -20.84
N PHE A 179 -10.01 -7.82 -21.88
CA PHE A 179 -11.38 -8.39 -21.96
C PHE A 179 -11.58 -9.43 -23.06
N SER A 180 -10.52 -9.95 -23.68
CA SER A 180 -10.65 -10.91 -24.77
C SER A 180 -10.45 -12.34 -24.26
N ASN A 181 -11.39 -13.22 -24.57
CA ASN A 181 -11.16 -14.66 -24.43
C ASN A 181 -10.22 -15.10 -25.57
N TYR A 182 -8.97 -15.35 -25.23
CA TYR A 182 -7.98 -15.86 -26.20
C TYR A 182 -8.07 -17.37 -26.30
N SER A 183 -8.04 -17.89 -27.52
CA SER A 183 -7.78 -19.30 -27.72
C SER A 183 -6.31 -19.61 -27.38
N GLU A 184 -6.02 -20.86 -27.03
CA GLU A 184 -4.68 -21.32 -26.72
C GLU A 184 -3.67 -20.99 -27.84
N THR A 185 -4.08 -21.16 -29.10
CA THR A 185 -3.29 -20.86 -30.29
C THR A 185 -3.00 -19.36 -30.47
N GLU A 186 -3.96 -18.51 -30.16
CA GLU A 186 -3.78 -17.06 -30.23
C GLU A 186 -2.81 -16.58 -29.14
N LEU A 187 -2.93 -17.13 -27.93
CA LEU A 187 -2.03 -16.81 -26.82
C LEU A 187 -0.58 -17.25 -27.14
N GLU A 188 -0.40 -18.48 -27.65
CA GLU A 188 0.92 -18.96 -28.09
C GLU A 188 1.53 -18.08 -29.18
N THR A 189 0.76 -17.69 -30.18
CA THR A 189 1.24 -16.81 -31.25
C THR A 189 1.68 -15.45 -30.71
N HIS A 190 0.93 -14.86 -29.80
CA HIS A 190 1.29 -13.59 -29.15
C HIS A 190 2.55 -13.72 -28.28
N ILE A 191 2.69 -14.82 -27.54
CA ILE A 191 3.89 -15.09 -26.74
C ILE A 191 5.12 -15.21 -27.65
N ILE A 192 5.03 -15.96 -28.74
CA ILE A 192 6.15 -16.17 -29.68
C ILE A 192 6.56 -14.83 -30.30
N ASN A 193 5.61 -14.04 -30.81
CA ASN A 193 5.91 -12.74 -31.41
C ASN A 193 6.55 -11.75 -30.44
N LYS A 194 6.09 -11.73 -29.20
CA LYS A 194 6.66 -10.85 -28.14
C LYS A 194 8.03 -11.32 -27.66
N LEU A 195 8.26 -12.62 -27.55
CA LEU A 195 9.57 -13.17 -27.25
C LEU A 195 10.58 -12.86 -28.35
N GLU A 196 10.17 -12.96 -29.61
CA GLU A 196 11.02 -12.57 -30.76
C GLU A 196 11.41 -11.10 -30.67
N HIS A 197 10.44 -10.22 -30.39
CA HIS A 197 10.70 -8.78 -30.24
C HIS A 197 11.62 -8.50 -29.05
N PHE A 198 11.39 -9.15 -27.92
CA PHE A 198 12.22 -9.02 -26.72
C PHE A 198 13.66 -9.50 -26.94
N LEU A 199 13.83 -10.62 -27.64
CA LEU A 199 15.14 -11.16 -27.99
C LEU A 199 15.90 -10.24 -28.96
N LEU A 200 15.18 -9.59 -29.90
CA LEU A 200 15.77 -8.60 -30.81
C LEU A 200 16.19 -7.30 -30.10
N GLU A 201 15.49 -6.90 -29.03
CA GLU A 201 15.87 -5.75 -28.21
C GLU A 201 17.07 -6.03 -27.29
N LEU A 202 17.30 -7.28 -26.92
CA LEU A 202 18.44 -7.70 -26.10
C LEU A 202 19.75 -7.86 -26.89
N GLY A 203 19.69 -7.77 -28.22
CA GLY A 203 20.82 -7.66 -29.14
C GLY A 203 21.68 -8.71 -29.42
#